data_4829fbcf1b357a50f5734bd25d8a1794
#
_entry.id   4829fbcf1b357a50f5734bd25d8a1794
#
_cell.length_a   1.000
_cell.length_b   1.000
_cell.length_c   1.000
_cell.angle_alpha   90.00
_cell.angle_beta   90.00
_cell.angle_gamma   90.00
#
_symmetry.space_group_name_H-M   'P 1'
#
loop_
_entity.id
_entity.type
_entity.pdbx_description
1 polymer ?
#
loop_
_entity_poly.entity_id
_entity_poly.type
_entity_poly.pdbx_seq_one_letter_code
_entity_poly.pdbx_strand_id
1 'polypeptide(L)'
;MNKFKSALIKTGKFLKKNVYYVVIVVAVAAICAIVGVTVSKTKQAKNSTPVVNDTNIESPQDKPADKHDPVDKPDPVKPDPVVFIVPVKDSAVGASFSETELVFSKTLEQWSTHRAIDFMAEEGASVFAVWDGTVSEIVNDPLYGYCVSISHGDGLVTKYCGLSDKVNVSVSQTVKKGAKIGEIGNNMIVESADGTHLHFETYKDGKLINPEDYFVQSEK
;
A
#
# COMPACT_ATOMS: atom_id res chain seq x y z
N MET A 1 -38.31 -39.79 24.91
CA MET A 1 -38.54 -39.13 23.59
C MET A 1 -38.54 -37.59 23.63
N ASN A 2 -38.24 -36.95 24.77
CA ASN A 2 -38.37 -35.48 24.93
C ASN A 2 -37.07 -34.65 24.91
N LYS A 3 -35.91 -35.28 25.06
CA LYS A 3 -34.62 -34.53 25.04
C LYS A 3 -34.16 -34.11 23.62
N PHE A 4 -34.50 -34.94 22.62
CA PHE A 4 -34.12 -34.63 21.22
C PHE A 4 -34.96 -33.48 20.63
N LYS A 5 -36.25 -33.39 20.95
CA LYS A 5 -37.11 -32.27 20.49
C LYS A 5 -36.75 -30.94 21.13
N SER A 6 -36.29 -30.92 22.40
CA SER A 6 -35.87 -29.69 23.07
C SER A 6 -34.53 -29.17 22.54
N ALA A 7 -33.62 -30.06 22.12
CA ALA A 7 -32.37 -29.66 21.47
C ALA A 7 -32.61 -29.03 20.10
N LEU A 8 -33.50 -29.60 19.27
CA LEU A 8 -33.84 -29.07 17.94
C LEU A 8 -34.47 -27.65 18.00
N ILE A 9 -35.28 -27.39 19.01
CA ILE A 9 -35.96 -26.11 19.21
C ILE A 9 -34.93 -25.02 19.66
N LYS A 10 -33.97 -25.40 20.52
CA LYS A 10 -32.90 -24.47 20.93
C LYS A 10 -31.96 -24.11 19.80
N THR A 11 -31.59 -25.06 18.93
CA THR A 11 -30.77 -24.79 17.73
C THR A 11 -31.50 -23.93 16.72
N GLY A 12 -32.78 -24.15 16.48
CA GLY A 12 -33.59 -23.33 15.58
C GLY A 12 -33.76 -21.87 16.04
N LYS A 13 -33.87 -21.63 17.35
CA LYS A 13 -33.92 -20.27 17.91
C LYS A 13 -32.56 -19.57 17.84
N PHE A 14 -31.47 -20.29 18.04
CA PHE A 14 -30.10 -19.79 17.92
C PHE A 14 -29.78 -19.40 16.47
N LEU A 15 -30.14 -20.24 15.49
CA LEU A 15 -29.95 -19.95 14.07
C LEU A 15 -30.75 -18.70 13.63
N LYS A 16 -31.99 -18.53 14.08
CA LYS A 16 -32.80 -17.34 13.73
C LYS A 16 -32.23 -16.04 14.32
N LYS A 17 -31.65 -16.09 15.51
CA LYS A 17 -31.04 -14.91 16.17
C LYS A 17 -29.71 -14.54 15.52
N ASN A 18 -28.99 -15.48 14.92
CA ASN A 18 -27.63 -15.31 14.39
C ASN A 18 -27.56 -15.63 12.88
N VAL A 19 -28.65 -15.43 12.16
CA VAL A 19 -28.75 -15.71 10.70
C VAL A 19 -27.63 -15.04 9.91
N TYR A 20 -27.26 -13.84 10.28
CA TYR A 20 -26.17 -13.08 9.65
C TYR A 20 -24.82 -13.82 9.72
N TYR A 21 -24.45 -14.34 10.91
CA TYR A 21 -23.21 -15.12 11.07
C TYR A 21 -23.23 -16.46 10.33
N VAL A 22 -24.40 -17.10 10.26
CA VAL A 22 -24.56 -18.36 9.51
C VAL A 22 -24.35 -18.11 8.02
N VAL A 23 -24.89 -17.03 7.48
CA VAL A 23 -24.71 -16.65 6.06
C VAL A 23 -23.23 -16.36 5.77
N ILE A 24 -22.51 -15.64 6.65
CA ILE A 24 -21.08 -15.38 6.48
C ILE A 24 -20.27 -16.67 6.46
N VAL A 25 -20.52 -17.59 7.42
CA VAL A 25 -19.79 -18.86 7.49
C VAL A 25 -20.01 -19.71 6.24
N VAL A 26 -21.24 -19.76 5.72
CA VAL A 26 -21.56 -20.48 4.48
C VAL A 26 -20.87 -19.83 3.28
N ALA A 27 -20.86 -18.51 3.19
CA ALA A 27 -20.18 -17.78 2.12
C ALA A 27 -18.67 -18.03 2.12
N VAL A 28 -18.03 -17.99 3.30
CA VAL A 28 -16.59 -18.28 3.44
C VAL A 28 -16.28 -19.72 3.06
N ALA A 29 -17.11 -20.69 3.48
CA ALA A 29 -16.93 -22.10 3.11
C ALA A 29 -17.05 -22.32 1.60
N ALA A 30 -17.97 -21.62 0.92
CA ALA A 30 -18.13 -21.68 -0.53
C ALA A 30 -16.90 -21.11 -1.26
N ILE A 31 -16.33 -19.99 -0.79
CA ILE A 31 -15.11 -19.40 -1.34
C ILE A 31 -13.92 -20.35 -1.17
N CYS A 32 -13.76 -20.97 -0.01
CA CYS A 32 -12.69 -21.95 0.23
C CYS A 32 -12.80 -23.18 -0.70
N ALA A 33 -14.03 -23.64 -0.98
CA ALA A 33 -14.25 -24.76 -1.91
C ALA A 33 -13.86 -24.40 -3.35
N ILE A 34 -14.15 -23.16 -3.82
CA ILE A 34 -13.78 -22.68 -5.16
C ILE A 34 -12.26 -22.57 -5.28
N VAL A 35 -11.57 -22.02 -4.29
CA VAL A 35 -10.11 -21.91 -4.28
C VAL A 35 -9.44 -23.29 -4.24
N GLY A 36 -9.98 -24.24 -3.49
CA GLY A 36 -9.48 -25.62 -3.41
C GLY A 36 -9.55 -26.34 -4.77
N VAL A 37 -10.61 -26.14 -5.55
CA VAL A 37 -10.79 -26.76 -6.89
C VAL A 37 -9.84 -26.13 -7.92
N THR A 38 -9.59 -24.83 -7.86
CA THR A 38 -8.65 -24.16 -8.78
C THR A 38 -7.20 -24.60 -8.57
N VAL A 39 -6.75 -24.74 -7.32
CA VAL A 39 -5.39 -25.21 -7.00
C VAL A 39 -5.16 -26.67 -7.43
N SER A 40 -6.19 -27.53 -7.33
CA SER A 40 -6.07 -28.94 -7.79
C SER A 40 -5.95 -29.08 -9.29
N LYS A 41 -6.57 -28.19 -10.09
CA LYS A 41 -6.47 -28.23 -11.57
C LYS A 41 -5.14 -27.72 -12.11
N THR A 42 -4.40 -26.90 -11.36
CA THR A 42 -3.12 -26.33 -11.82
C THR A 42 -1.93 -27.30 -11.66
N LYS A 43 -2.07 -28.40 -10.89
CA LYS A 43 -1.00 -29.40 -10.69
C LYS A 43 -0.93 -30.50 -11.77
N GLN A 44 -1.86 -30.54 -12.72
CA GLN A 44 -1.94 -31.65 -13.70
C GLN A 44 -1.45 -31.28 -15.12
N ALA A 45 -0.86 -30.10 -15.32
CA ALA A 45 -0.40 -29.66 -16.65
C ALA A 45 1.14 -29.46 -16.72
N LYS A 46 1.92 -30.39 -16.16
CA LYS A 46 3.37 -30.47 -16.39
C LYS A 46 3.80 -31.91 -16.47
N ASN A 47 3.62 -32.54 -17.60
CA ASN A 47 4.46 -33.63 -18.11
C ASN A 47 4.06 -33.93 -19.55
N SER A 48 4.81 -33.41 -20.50
CA SER A 48 5.05 -34.01 -21.80
C SER A 48 6.25 -33.32 -22.45
N THR A 49 7.40 -33.94 -22.36
CA THR A 49 8.55 -33.74 -23.23
C THR A 49 8.31 -34.46 -24.55
N PRO A 50 8.76 -33.91 -25.67
CA PRO A 50 9.18 -34.74 -26.81
C PRO A 50 10.72 -34.74 -26.92
N VAL A 51 11.25 -35.93 -26.94
CA VAL A 51 12.61 -36.30 -27.35
C VAL A 51 12.67 -36.17 -28.88
N VAL A 52 13.71 -35.54 -29.41
CA VAL A 52 14.21 -35.83 -30.78
C VAL A 52 15.75 -35.80 -30.76
N ASN A 53 16.26 -36.86 -31.38
CA ASN A 53 17.63 -37.35 -31.52
C ASN A 53 18.59 -36.46 -32.33
N ASP A 54 19.87 -36.66 -31.91
CA ASP A 54 21.09 -36.84 -32.71
C ASP A 54 21.34 -36.03 -34.01
N THR A 55 22.43 -35.31 -33.99
CA THR A 55 23.55 -35.63 -34.93
C THR A 55 24.87 -35.00 -34.43
N ASN A 56 25.85 -35.88 -34.39
CA ASN A 56 27.26 -35.79 -34.16
C ASN A 56 27.95 -34.88 -35.22
N ILE A 57 28.92 -34.01 -34.82
CA ILE A 57 30.12 -33.65 -35.59
C ILE A 57 31.21 -33.08 -34.67
N GLU A 58 32.30 -33.81 -34.64
CA GLU A 58 33.73 -33.56 -34.36
C GLU A 58 34.23 -32.22 -33.79
N SER A 59 35.08 -32.42 -32.78
CA SER A 59 36.11 -31.53 -32.29
C SER A 59 37.29 -31.35 -33.28
N PRO A 60 38.00 -30.20 -33.26
CA PRO A 60 39.41 -30.27 -32.87
C PRO A 60 39.88 -29.15 -31.87
N GLN A 61 40.57 -29.63 -30.88
CA GLN A 61 41.80 -29.23 -30.22
C GLN A 61 42.33 -27.79 -30.22
N ASP A 62 42.66 -27.38 -28.97
CA ASP A 62 43.81 -26.64 -28.50
C ASP A 62 44.02 -25.17 -28.83
N LYS A 63 43.93 -24.32 -27.77
CA LYS A 63 45.04 -23.47 -27.28
C LYS A 63 44.73 -22.80 -25.90
N PRO A 64 45.75 -22.31 -25.21
CA PRO A 64 45.87 -22.46 -23.75
C PRO A 64 45.30 -21.31 -22.96
N ALA A 65 45.08 -21.61 -21.67
CA ALA A 65 44.61 -20.75 -20.59
C ALA A 65 45.24 -19.35 -20.56
N ASP A 66 44.40 -18.33 -20.63
CA ASP A 66 44.74 -17.02 -20.10
C ASP A 66 44.11 -16.90 -18.69
N LYS A 67 45.01 -16.67 -17.70
CA LYS A 67 44.62 -16.48 -16.32
C LYS A 67 43.93 -15.11 -16.20
N HIS A 68 42.62 -15.11 -16.16
CA HIS A 68 41.89 -13.96 -15.63
C HIS A 68 41.99 -13.98 -14.12
N ASP A 69 42.66 -12.97 -13.56
CA ASP A 69 42.60 -12.62 -12.16
C ASP A 69 41.14 -12.43 -11.74
N PRO A 70 40.76 -12.78 -10.50
CA PRO A 70 39.42 -12.57 -9.99
C PRO A 70 39.13 -11.07 -9.98
N VAL A 71 38.20 -10.65 -10.86
CA VAL A 71 37.59 -9.31 -10.82
C VAL A 71 36.93 -9.21 -9.45
N ASP A 72 37.45 -8.33 -8.61
CA ASP A 72 36.83 -7.94 -7.36
C ASP A 72 35.35 -7.60 -7.62
N LYS A 73 34.46 -8.38 -7.00
CA LYS A 73 33.04 -7.99 -6.93
C LYS A 73 32.99 -6.63 -6.23
N PRO A 74 32.38 -5.60 -6.85
CA PRO A 74 32.15 -4.36 -6.12
C PRO A 74 31.36 -4.68 -4.84
N ASP A 75 31.83 -4.15 -3.72
CA ASP A 75 31.12 -4.22 -2.45
C ASP A 75 29.66 -3.78 -2.65
N PRO A 76 28.68 -4.41 -1.98
CA PRO A 76 27.29 -4.01 -2.06
C PRO A 76 27.18 -2.55 -1.62
N VAL A 77 26.92 -1.67 -2.58
CA VAL A 77 26.68 -0.26 -2.33
C VAL A 77 25.48 -0.18 -1.40
N LYS A 78 25.70 0.28 -0.16
CA LYS A 78 24.64 0.56 0.78
C LYS A 78 23.72 1.61 0.12
N PRO A 79 22.43 1.34 -0.07
CA PRO A 79 21.55 2.31 -0.69
C PRO A 79 21.55 3.62 0.11
N ASP A 80 21.56 4.74 -0.59
CA ASP A 80 21.46 6.04 0.03
C ASP A 80 20.19 6.13 0.90
N PRO A 81 20.25 6.81 2.04
CA PRO A 81 19.08 6.95 2.91
C PRO A 81 17.94 7.65 2.16
N VAL A 82 16.73 7.14 2.34
CA VAL A 82 15.53 7.75 1.77
C VAL A 82 15.28 9.09 2.46
N VAL A 83 15.25 10.18 1.69
CA VAL A 83 15.00 11.53 2.19
C VAL A 83 13.89 12.18 1.37
N PHE A 84 12.76 12.44 2.02
CA PHE A 84 11.58 13.03 1.39
C PHE A 84 11.75 14.51 1.09
N ILE A 85 11.12 14.96 0.00
CA ILE A 85 10.83 16.38 -0.23
C ILE A 85 9.45 16.70 0.35
N VAL A 86 9.21 17.98 0.62
CA VAL A 86 7.88 18.46 1.01
C VAL A 86 6.90 18.22 -0.15
N PRO A 87 5.75 17.56 0.09
CA PRO A 87 4.82 17.16 -0.98
C PRO A 87 4.03 18.33 -1.58
N VAL A 88 3.90 19.44 -0.84
CA VAL A 88 3.22 20.67 -1.30
C VAL A 88 4.16 21.84 -1.07
N LYS A 89 4.53 22.54 -2.14
CA LYS A 89 5.46 23.67 -2.04
C LYS A 89 4.85 24.81 -1.21
N ASP A 90 5.71 25.48 -0.44
CA ASP A 90 5.37 26.66 0.36
C ASP A 90 4.20 26.44 1.35
N SER A 91 3.89 25.18 1.68
CA SER A 91 2.86 24.82 2.64
C SER A 91 3.33 25.00 4.09
N ALA A 92 2.43 25.42 4.96
CA ALA A 92 2.61 25.34 6.40
C ALA A 92 2.17 23.96 6.92
N VAL A 93 2.75 23.48 8.02
CA VAL A 93 2.25 22.30 8.72
C VAL A 93 1.07 22.75 9.59
N GLY A 94 -0.11 22.14 9.36
CA GLY A 94 -1.32 22.37 10.16
C GLY A 94 -1.32 21.48 11.40
N ALA A 95 -1.32 20.16 11.21
CA ALA A 95 -1.19 19.17 12.27
C ALA A 95 0.01 18.26 12.03
N SER A 96 0.79 18.00 13.06
CA SER A 96 1.91 17.07 13.04
C SER A 96 1.48 15.67 13.46
N PHE A 97 2.31 14.68 13.12
CA PHE A 97 2.10 13.30 13.55
C PHE A 97 2.22 13.16 15.06
N SER A 98 1.26 12.49 15.69
CA SER A 98 1.33 12.08 17.08
C SER A 98 0.59 10.77 17.34
N GLU A 99 1.27 9.80 17.93
CA GLU A 99 0.68 8.54 18.40
C GLU A 99 0.22 8.61 19.86
N THR A 100 0.71 9.55 20.65
CA THR A 100 0.51 9.60 22.11
C THR A 100 -0.13 10.88 22.57
N GLU A 101 0.12 12.00 21.89
CA GLU A 101 -0.48 13.28 22.23
C GLU A 101 -1.83 13.42 21.54
N LEU A 102 -2.82 13.86 22.30
CA LEU A 102 -4.16 14.10 21.78
C LEU A 102 -4.26 15.51 21.20
N VAL A 103 -4.73 15.59 19.97
CA VAL A 103 -5.07 16.82 19.27
C VAL A 103 -6.58 16.95 19.22
N PHE A 104 -7.11 18.14 19.42
CA PHE A 104 -8.56 18.38 19.35
C PHE A 104 -8.98 18.46 17.87
N SER A 105 -9.78 17.49 17.41
CA SER A 105 -10.41 17.55 16.10
C SER A 105 -11.60 18.50 16.15
N LYS A 106 -11.53 19.61 15.42
CA LYS A 106 -12.62 20.57 15.31
C LYS A 106 -13.84 20.01 14.58
N THR A 107 -13.58 19.13 13.58
CA THR A 107 -14.64 18.50 12.79
C THR A 107 -15.42 17.47 13.60
N LEU A 108 -14.74 16.66 14.41
CA LEU A 108 -15.34 15.59 15.20
C LEU A 108 -15.69 16.02 16.63
N GLU A 109 -15.30 17.24 17.05
CA GLU A 109 -15.47 17.79 18.39
C GLU A 109 -14.96 16.88 19.50
N GLN A 110 -13.83 16.18 19.24
CA GLN A 110 -13.23 15.22 20.17
C GLN A 110 -11.70 15.28 20.16
N TRP A 111 -11.10 14.78 21.24
CA TRP A 111 -9.66 14.59 21.34
C TRP A 111 -9.27 13.22 20.74
N SER A 112 -8.32 13.21 19.81
CA SER A 112 -7.79 12.01 19.18
C SER A 112 -6.31 12.17 18.85
N THR A 113 -5.61 11.06 18.61
CA THR A 113 -4.27 11.10 18.02
C THR A 113 -4.37 11.50 16.55
N HIS A 114 -3.36 12.20 16.04
CA HIS A 114 -3.24 12.53 14.62
C HIS A 114 -2.07 11.78 14.02
N ARG A 115 -2.35 10.81 13.15
CA ARG A 115 -1.35 9.85 12.65
C ARG A 115 -0.90 10.16 11.23
N ALA A 116 -0.80 11.44 10.90
CA ALA A 116 -0.38 12.00 9.62
C ALA A 116 0.34 13.32 9.83
N ILE A 117 0.81 13.92 8.74
CA ILE A 117 1.16 15.35 8.70
C ILE A 117 0.21 16.03 7.73
N ASP A 118 -0.41 17.11 8.18
CA ASP A 118 -1.27 17.92 7.31
C ASP A 118 -0.48 19.11 6.77
N PHE A 119 -0.36 19.17 5.46
CA PHE A 119 0.26 20.27 4.75
C PHE A 119 -0.82 21.23 4.26
N MET A 120 -0.94 22.38 4.90
CA MET A 120 -1.96 23.40 4.60
C MET A 120 -1.69 24.03 3.25
N ALA A 121 -2.68 23.99 2.38
CA ALA A 121 -2.60 24.55 1.04
C ALA A 121 -3.98 24.91 0.49
N GLU A 122 -4.03 25.81 -0.49
CA GLU A 122 -5.27 26.18 -1.16
C GLU A 122 -5.73 25.05 -2.10
N GLU A 123 -7.04 25.00 -2.35
CA GLU A 123 -7.62 24.13 -3.38
C GLU A 123 -6.94 24.36 -4.74
N GLY A 124 -6.58 23.28 -5.44
CA GLY A 124 -5.86 23.30 -6.70
C GLY A 124 -4.34 23.39 -6.58
N ALA A 125 -3.78 23.54 -5.37
CA ALA A 125 -2.33 23.49 -5.18
C ALA A 125 -1.78 22.13 -5.63
N SER A 126 -0.60 22.15 -6.30
CA SER A 126 0.00 20.92 -6.83
C SER A 126 0.62 20.07 -5.75
N VAL A 127 0.36 18.77 -5.81
CA VAL A 127 0.92 17.75 -4.91
C VAL A 127 1.96 16.92 -5.66
N PHE A 128 3.10 16.67 -5.01
CA PHE A 128 4.26 16.01 -5.62
C PHE A 128 4.64 14.74 -4.84
N ALA A 129 5.13 13.72 -5.58
CA ALA A 129 5.68 12.52 -4.98
C ALA A 129 6.91 12.85 -4.14
N VAL A 130 6.95 12.44 -2.87
CA VAL A 130 8.05 12.74 -1.93
C VAL A 130 9.33 11.99 -2.26
N TRP A 131 9.24 10.84 -2.93
CA TRP A 131 10.35 9.97 -3.31
C TRP A 131 10.02 9.17 -4.58
N ASP A 132 11.04 8.55 -5.18
CA ASP A 132 10.90 7.62 -6.31
C ASP A 132 10.02 6.43 -5.89
N GLY A 133 9.13 5.96 -6.77
CA GLY A 133 8.28 4.82 -6.45
C GLY A 133 7.33 4.41 -7.56
N THR A 134 6.40 3.54 -7.21
CA THR A 134 5.33 3.09 -8.12
C THR A 134 3.99 3.31 -7.43
N VAL A 135 3.04 3.89 -8.15
CA VAL A 135 1.67 4.09 -7.65
C VAL A 135 1.03 2.73 -7.39
N SER A 136 0.74 2.42 -6.14
CA SER A 136 0.15 1.15 -5.71
C SER A 136 -1.36 1.18 -5.69
N GLU A 137 -1.96 2.35 -5.41
CA GLU A 137 -3.40 2.49 -5.29
C GLU A 137 -3.86 3.92 -5.58
N ILE A 138 -5.04 4.05 -6.15
CA ILE A 138 -5.80 5.31 -6.26
C ILE A 138 -7.23 4.99 -5.85
N VAL A 139 -7.74 5.66 -4.83
CA VAL A 139 -9.09 5.45 -4.30
C VAL A 139 -9.80 6.78 -4.07
N ASN A 140 -11.10 6.82 -4.32
CA ASN A 140 -11.96 7.90 -3.86
C ASN A 140 -12.57 7.47 -2.52
N ASP A 141 -11.97 7.93 -1.43
CA ASP A 141 -12.40 7.61 -0.07
C ASP A 141 -13.53 8.56 0.34
N PRO A 142 -14.65 8.04 0.90
CA PRO A 142 -15.80 8.89 1.29
C PRO A 142 -15.49 9.94 2.36
N LEU A 143 -14.44 9.73 3.18
CA LEU A 143 -14.06 10.61 4.29
C LEU A 143 -12.89 11.52 3.95
N TYR A 144 -11.90 10.96 3.21
CA TYR A 144 -10.63 11.63 2.89
C TYR A 144 -10.55 12.18 1.47
N GLY A 145 -11.59 11.97 0.62
CA GLY A 145 -11.55 12.34 -0.79
C GLY A 145 -10.64 11.44 -1.62
N TYR A 146 -10.08 11.95 -2.72
CA TYR A 146 -9.15 11.15 -3.51
C TYR A 146 -7.83 10.96 -2.76
N CYS A 147 -7.40 9.69 -2.69
CA CYS A 147 -6.14 9.27 -2.10
C CYS A 147 -5.29 8.53 -3.12
N VAL A 148 -3.99 8.84 -3.15
CA VAL A 148 -2.97 8.15 -3.95
C VAL A 148 -1.97 7.51 -3.00
N SER A 149 -1.69 6.21 -3.17
CA SER A 149 -0.64 5.50 -2.44
C SER A 149 0.53 5.19 -3.37
N ILE A 150 1.76 5.42 -2.91
CA ILE A 150 3.00 5.16 -3.67
C ILE A 150 3.88 4.22 -2.86
N SER A 151 4.27 3.10 -3.47
CA SER A 151 5.24 2.16 -2.92
C SER A 151 6.66 2.56 -3.36
N HIS A 152 7.55 2.70 -2.38
CA HIS A 152 8.95 3.10 -2.59
C HIS A 152 9.95 1.94 -2.48
N GLY A 153 9.45 0.70 -2.36
CA GLY A 153 10.25 -0.48 -2.08
C GLY A 153 10.46 -0.72 -0.57
N ASP A 154 11.06 -1.86 -0.24
CA ASP A 154 11.41 -2.24 1.14
C ASP A 154 10.28 -2.04 2.18
N GLY A 155 9.03 -2.24 1.77
CA GLY A 155 7.86 -2.05 2.63
C GLY A 155 7.50 -0.60 2.97
N LEU A 156 8.18 0.40 2.37
CA LEU A 156 7.87 1.81 2.55
C LEU A 156 6.77 2.25 1.58
N VAL A 157 5.70 2.85 2.11
CA VAL A 157 4.56 3.37 1.33
C VAL A 157 4.19 4.74 1.87
N THR A 158 3.93 5.69 0.96
CA THR A 158 3.34 6.99 1.31
C THR A 158 1.94 7.09 0.75
N LYS A 159 1.04 7.76 1.50
CA LYS A 159 -0.35 7.96 1.09
C LYS A 159 -0.70 9.43 1.18
N TYR A 160 -1.29 9.95 0.12
CA TYR A 160 -1.61 11.34 -0.11
C TYR A 160 -3.13 11.46 -0.22
N CYS A 161 -3.81 11.99 0.78
CA CYS A 161 -5.25 12.17 0.82
C CYS A 161 -5.66 13.64 0.78
N GLY A 162 -6.94 13.90 0.52
CA GLY A 162 -7.43 15.26 0.30
C GLY A 162 -7.18 15.78 -1.12
N LEU A 163 -6.90 14.88 -2.07
CA LEU A 163 -6.76 15.27 -3.47
C LEU A 163 -8.12 15.52 -4.12
N SER A 164 -8.12 16.34 -5.18
CA SER A 164 -9.27 16.51 -6.07
C SER A 164 -9.39 15.30 -7.02
N ASP A 165 -10.42 15.29 -7.86
CA ASP A 165 -10.57 14.32 -8.95
C ASP A 165 -9.51 14.45 -10.06
N LYS A 166 -8.68 15.49 -10.02
CA LYS A 166 -7.59 15.74 -10.97
C LYS A 166 -6.31 15.01 -10.55
N VAL A 167 -6.37 13.68 -10.48
CA VAL A 167 -5.20 12.84 -10.26
C VAL A 167 -4.38 12.73 -11.56
N ASN A 168 -3.08 13.02 -11.49
CA ASN A 168 -2.20 13.08 -12.66
C ASN A 168 -1.42 11.78 -12.92
N VAL A 169 -1.72 10.72 -12.19
CA VAL A 169 -1.03 9.42 -12.26
C VAL A 169 -2.04 8.29 -12.36
N SER A 170 -1.54 7.10 -12.72
CA SER A 170 -2.32 5.87 -12.82
C SER A 170 -1.72 4.76 -11.95
N VAL A 171 -2.54 3.80 -11.51
CA VAL A 171 -2.05 2.61 -10.77
C VAL A 171 -1.01 1.87 -11.60
N SER A 172 0.06 1.41 -10.95
CA SER A 172 1.26 0.79 -11.52
C SER A 172 2.19 1.74 -12.29
N GLN A 173 1.89 3.04 -12.35
CA GLN A 173 2.80 4.02 -12.94
C GLN A 173 4.02 4.25 -12.02
N THR A 174 5.22 4.20 -12.59
CA THR A 174 6.44 4.63 -11.92
C THR A 174 6.51 6.16 -11.90
N VAL A 175 6.81 6.71 -10.73
CA VAL A 175 6.97 8.15 -10.51
C VAL A 175 8.35 8.46 -9.95
N LYS A 176 8.88 9.62 -10.28
CA LYS A 176 10.12 10.15 -9.72
C LYS A 176 9.81 11.12 -8.58
N LYS A 177 10.72 11.24 -7.62
CA LYS A 177 10.73 12.28 -6.60
C LYS A 177 10.47 13.65 -7.25
N GLY A 178 9.45 14.37 -6.78
CA GLY A 178 9.05 15.66 -7.33
C GLY A 178 8.14 15.58 -8.56
N ALA A 179 7.70 14.40 -9.01
CA ALA A 179 6.67 14.28 -10.03
C ALA A 179 5.32 14.76 -9.48
N LYS A 180 4.58 15.56 -10.24
CA LYS A 180 3.21 15.96 -9.87
C LYS A 180 2.30 14.74 -9.92
N ILE A 181 1.57 14.48 -8.83
CA ILE A 181 0.65 13.33 -8.69
C ILE A 181 -0.81 13.74 -8.64
N GLY A 182 -1.11 14.99 -8.31
CA GLY A 182 -2.47 15.51 -8.22
C GLY A 182 -2.52 16.96 -7.80
N GLU A 183 -3.70 17.39 -7.41
CA GLU A 183 -4.00 18.72 -6.88
C GLU A 183 -4.81 18.59 -5.59
N ILE A 184 -4.65 19.53 -4.65
CA ILE A 184 -5.47 19.61 -3.44
C ILE A 184 -6.93 19.79 -3.83
N GLY A 185 -7.79 18.99 -3.19
CA GLY A 185 -9.24 19.10 -3.28
C GLY A 185 -9.85 19.84 -2.10
N ASN A 186 -11.19 19.88 -2.11
CA ASN A 186 -12.00 20.45 -1.01
C ASN A 186 -13.13 19.47 -0.66
N ASN A 187 -12.81 18.17 -0.62
CA ASN A 187 -13.80 17.09 -0.46
C ASN A 187 -13.48 16.16 0.74
N MET A 188 -12.50 16.52 1.58
CA MET A 188 -12.21 15.82 2.81
C MET A 188 -13.25 16.17 3.87
N ILE A 189 -13.97 15.16 4.36
CA ILE A 189 -15.07 15.35 5.34
C ILE A 189 -14.55 15.25 6.76
N VAL A 190 -13.63 14.30 7.02
CA VAL A 190 -13.16 13.97 8.38
C VAL A 190 -12.41 15.12 9.07
N GLU A 191 -11.81 16.04 8.29
CA GLU A 191 -11.04 17.18 8.75
C GLU A 191 -11.51 18.50 8.08
N SER A 192 -12.79 18.56 7.70
CA SER A 192 -13.36 19.70 6.97
C SER A 192 -13.30 21.04 7.72
N ALA A 193 -13.28 21.03 9.03
CA ALA A 193 -13.17 22.25 9.85
C ALA A 193 -11.73 22.78 10.00
N ASP A 194 -10.73 22.05 9.47
CA ASP A 194 -9.32 22.45 9.54
C ASP A 194 -8.84 23.19 8.26
N GLY A 195 -9.76 23.33 7.27
CA GLY A 195 -9.46 23.96 5.98
C GLY A 195 -8.88 22.98 4.95
N THR A 196 -8.55 23.51 3.77
CA THR A 196 -7.98 22.67 2.70
C THR A 196 -6.53 22.34 2.97
N HIS A 197 -6.17 21.06 2.87
CA HIS A 197 -4.83 20.54 3.14
C HIS A 197 -4.58 19.21 2.46
N LEU A 198 -3.33 18.79 2.40
CA LEU A 198 -2.92 17.42 2.12
C LEU A 198 -2.77 16.68 3.43
N HIS A 199 -3.54 15.62 3.64
CA HIS A 199 -3.33 14.65 4.71
C HIS A 199 -2.33 13.59 4.24
N PHE A 200 -1.14 13.56 4.86
CA PHE A 200 0.00 12.77 4.40
C PHE A 200 0.39 11.71 5.43
N GLU A 201 0.28 10.45 5.04
CA GLU A 201 0.60 9.29 5.87
C GLU A 201 1.83 8.55 5.32
N THR A 202 2.61 7.92 6.20
CA THR A 202 3.74 7.05 5.85
C THR A 202 3.61 5.71 6.55
N TYR A 203 3.83 4.63 5.80
CA TYR A 203 3.77 3.27 6.29
C TYR A 203 5.10 2.56 6.06
N LYS A 204 5.53 1.76 7.03
CA LYS A 204 6.65 0.82 6.92
C LYS A 204 6.18 -0.58 7.30
N ASP A 205 6.32 -1.54 6.38
CA ASP A 205 5.87 -2.93 6.56
C ASP A 205 4.40 -3.03 7.02
N GLY A 206 3.54 -2.18 6.45
CA GLY A 206 2.11 -2.09 6.74
C GLY A 206 1.77 -1.40 8.07
N LYS A 207 2.75 -0.89 8.81
CA LYS A 207 2.52 -0.10 10.03
C LYS A 207 2.67 1.38 9.74
N LEU A 208 1.73 2.18 10.22
CA LEU A 208 1.80 3.62 10.16
C LEU A 208 2.94 4.13 11.05
N ILE A 209 3.76 5.01 10.53
CA ILE A 209 4.96 5.57 11.21
C ILE A 209 4.99 7.08 11.05
N ASN A 210 5.84 7.75 11.85
CA ASN A 210 6.01 9.21 11.77
C ASN A 210 6.67 9.60 10.43
N PRO A 211 5.98 10.35 9.55
CA PRO A 211 6.58 10.81 8.30
C PRO A 211 7.75 11.77 8.50
N GLU A 212 7.84 12.50 9.64
CA GLU A 212 8.89 13.47 9.93
C GLU A 212 10.29 12.84 9.93
N ASP A 213 10.39 11.55 10.24
CA ASP A 213 11.65 10.81 10.26
C ASP A 213 12.34 10.75 8.88
N TYR A 214 11.60 11.02 7.81
CA TYR A 214 12.08 10.98 6.43
C TYR A 214 12.36 12.36 5.83
N PHE A 215 11.95 13.45 6.46
CA PHE A 215 12.27 14.79 6.01
C PHE A 215 13.64 15.23 6.53
N VAL A 216 14.37 16.04 5.74
CA VAL A 216 15.62 16.64 6.23
C VAL A 216 15.31 17.50 7.45
N GLN A 217 15.84 17.11 8.61
CA GLN A 217 15.80 17.96 9.77
C GLN A 217 16.65 19.19 9.46
N SER A 218 16.03 20.35 9.25
CA SER A 218 16.78 21.60 9.23
C SER A 218 17.40 21.79 10.62
N GLU A 219 18.73 21.74 10.70
CA GLU A 219 19.44 22.11 11.91
C GLU A 219 18.93 23.48 12.38
N LYS A 220 18.41 23.52 13.61
CA LYS A 220 17.95 24.76 14.26
C LYS A 220 19.12 25.56 14.77
#